data_ca8fc4f75596c114b3d7234b29abcfa2
#
_entry.id   ca8fc4f75596c114b3d7234b29abcfa2
#
_cell.length_a   1.000
_cell.length_b   1.000
_cell.length_c   1.000
_cell.angle_alpha   90.00
_cell.angle_beta   90.00
_cell.angle_gamma   90.00
#
_symmetry.space_group_name_H-M   'P 1'
#
loop_
_entity.id
_entity.type
_entity.pdbx_description
1 polymer ?
#
loop_
_entity_poly.entity_id
_entity_poly.type
_entity_poly.pdbx_seq_one_letter_code
_entity_poly.pdbx_strand_id
1 'polypeptide(L)'
;MKLQIQELNTIEEMLAQIETMRFLYPKLSIEKYKSFLSEMVPHNYIQIGVFEDDACLGITGCWSATKLWTGKYLEIDNFVVNPEHRSKGIGKLLTDYIEQKAIDLECSSIVLDAFTGNFAAHRFYYNQGYGPKGFHFVKILDENKLTQ
;
A
#
# COMPACT_ATOMS: atom_id res chain seq x y z
N MET A 1 -22.74 -5.98 7.86
CA MET A 1 -21.78 -5.57 6.81
C MET A 1 -20.75 -6.70 6.63
N LYS A 2 -20.73 -7.29 5.44
CA LYS A 2 -19.77 -8.37 5.15
C LYS A 2 -18.61 -7.83 4.32
N LEU A 3 -17.43 -7.84 4.91
CA LEU A 3 -16.20 -7.39 4.27
C LEU A 3 -15.47 -8.57 3.65
N GLN A 4 -14.90 -8.35 2.48
CA GLN A 4 -14.05 -9.32 1.80
C GLN A 4 -12.69 -8.71 1.53
N ILE A 5 -11.64 -9.49 1.74
CA ILE A 5 -10.28 -9.10 1.38
C ILE A 5 -9.90 -9.84 0.10
N GLN A 6 -9.30 -9.13 -0.85
CA GLN A 6 -9.03 -9.65 -2.17
C GLN A 6 -7.69 -9.13 -2.67
N GLU A 7 -6.85 -10.03 -3.19
CA GLU A 7 -5.62 -9.62 -3.87
C GLU A 7 -5.95 -9.21 -5.30
N LEU A 8 -5.33 -8.11 -5.72
CA LEU A 8 -5.43 -7.60 -7.08
C LEU A 8 -4.07 -7.85 -7.74
N ASN A 9 -4.03 -8.75 -8.72
CA ASN A 9 -2.79 -9.22 -9.32
C ASN A 9 -2.60 -8.74 -10.76
N THR A 10 -3.64 -8.20 -11.37
CA THR A 10 -3.59 -7.72 -12.76
C THR A 10 -3.72 -6.21 -12.80
N ILE A 11 -3.16 -5.62 -13.85
CA ILE A 11 -3.27 -4.19 -14.10
C ILE A 11 -4.74 -3.77 -14.23
N GLU A 12 -5.57 -4.59 -14.87
CA GLU A 12 -7.00 -4.31 -15.05
C GLU A 12 -7.73 -4.23 -13.71
N GLU A 13 -7.46 -5.19 -12.82
CA GLU A 13 -8.06 -5.19 -11.46
C GLU A 13 -7.64 -3.95 -10.68
N MET A 14 -6.38 -3.54 -10.79
CA MET A 14 -5.86 -2.36 -10.11
C MET A 14 -6.44 -1.06 -10.68
N LEU A 15 -6.51 -0.94 -12.00
CA LEU A 15 -7.10 0.25 -12.65
C LEU A 15 -8.57 0.43 -12.27
N ALA A 16 -9.30 -0.67 -12.08
CA ALA A 16 -10.69 -0.61 -11.69
C ALA A 16 -10.91 0.09 -10.35
N GLN A 17 -9.86 0.16 -9.51
CA GLN A 17 -9.94 0.78 -8.17
C GLN A 17 -9.26 2.16 -8.12
N ILE A 18 -9.11 2.82 -9.26
CA ILE A 18 -8.41 4.12 -9.31
C ILE A 18 -9.07 5.18 -8.42
N GLU A 19 -10.38 5.14 -8.26
CA GLU A 19 -11.08 6.14 -7.43
C GLU A 19 -10.67 6.04 -5.97
N THR A 20 -10.42 4.83 -5.46
CA THR A 20 -9.90 4.64 -4.10
C THR A 20 -8.45 5.14 -4.02
N MET A 21 -7.64 4.84 -5.03
CA MET A 21 -6.24 5.30 -5.07
C MET A 21 -6.16 6.84 -5.16
N ARG A 22 -7.15 7.48 -5.76
CA ARG A 22 -7.21 8.96 -5.86
C ARG A 22 -7.43 9.66 -4.52
N PHE A 23 -7.89 8.97 -3.48
CA PHE A 23 -7.86 9.55 -2.14
C PHE A 23 -6.44 9.82 -1.65
N LEU A 24 -5.47 9.06 -2.14
CA LEU A 24 -4.05 9.26 -1.84
C LEU A 24 -3.37 10.15 -2.87
N TYR A 25 -3.70 9.97 -4.14
CA TYR A 25 -3.13 10.71 -5.28
C TYR A 25 -4.24 11.37 -6.10
N PRO A 26 -4.76 12.54 -5.66
CA PRO A 26 -5.96 13.15 -6.28
C PRO A 26 -5.84 13.46 -7.78
N LYS A 27 -4.62 13.68 -8.26
CA LYS A 27 -4.37 14.05 -9.66
C LYS A 27 -3.96 12.86 -10.54
N LEU A 28 -4.03 11.65 -10.03
CA LEU A 28 -3.62 10.45 -10.76
C LEU A 28 -4.52 10.23 -11.97
N SER A 29 -3.93 10.26 -13.17
CA SER A 29 -4.65 9.93 -14.41
C SER A 29 -4.62 8.43 -14.67
N ILE A 30 -5.59 7.94 -15.44
CA ILE A 30 -5.63 6.52 -15.82
C ILE A 30 -4.38 6.18 -16.63
N GLU A 31 -3.95 7.06 -17.55
CA GLU A 31 -2.79 6.84 -18.41
C GLU A 31 -1.50 6.72 -17.59
N LYS A 32 -1.28 7.64 -16.65
CA LYS A 32 -0.10 7.61 -15.79
C LYS A 32 -0.12 6.37 -14.89
N TYR A 33 -1.27 6.06 -14.31
CA TYR A 33 -1.41 4.89 -13.44
C TYR A 33 -1.11 3.60 -14.20
N LYS A 34 -1.71 3.45 -15.38
CA LYS A 34 -1.46 2.27 -16.24
C LYS A 34 0.01 2.16 -16.63
N SER A 35 0.63 3.28 -17.01
CA SER A 35 2.05 3.32 -17.36
C SER A 35 2.93 2.84 -16.21
N PHE A 36 2.70 3.37 -15.01
CA PHE A 36 3.49 2.98 -13.83
C PHE A 36 3.22 1.52 -13.43
N LEU A 37 1.98 1.09 -13.42
CA LEU A 37 1.65 -0.30 -13.09
C LEU A 37 2.31 -1.29 -14.05
N SER A 38 2.44 -0.93 -15.33
CA SER A 38 3.12 -1.77 -16.33
C SER A 38 4.58 -2.00 -15.98
N GLU A 39 5.22 -1.06 -15.30
CA GLU A 39 6.59 -1.22 -14.81
C GLU A 39 6.64 -1.89 -13.44
N MET A 40 5.63 -1.65 -12.59
CA MET A 40 5.62 -2.12 -11.21
C MET A 40 5.26 -3.60 -11.08
N VAL A 41 4.22 -4.04 -11.77
CA VAL A 41 3.68 -5.41 -11.64
C VAL A 41 4.73 -6.48 -11.94
N PRO A 42 5.59 -6.36 -12.97
CA PRO A 42 6.64 -7.35 -13.20
C PRO A 42 7.68 -7.46 -12.08
N HIS A 43 7.74 -6.49 -11.18
CA HIS A 43 8.70 -6.45 -10.07
C HIS A 43 8.06 -6.81 -8.72
N ASN A 44 7.11 -7.75 -8.75
CA ASN A 44 6.46 -8.29 -7.54
C ASN A 44 5.59 -7.26 -6.80
N TYR A 45 4.95 -6.37 -7.55
CA TYR A 45 3.97 -5.46 -6.99
C TYR A 45 2.57 -6.06 -7.14
N ILE A 46 1.82 -6.11 -6.06
CA ILE A 46 0.41 -6.46 -6.05
C ILE A 46 -0.35 -5.44 -5.21
N GLN A 47 -1.66 -5.48 -5.28
CA GLN A 47 -2.51 -4.72 -4.39
C GLN A 47 -3.42 -5.66 -3.61
N ILE A 48 -3.86 -5.18 -2.45
CA ILE A 48 -4.79 -5.88 -1.57
C ILE A 48 -5.89 -4.90 -1.25
N GLY A 49 -7.14 -5.29 -1.50
CA GLY A 49 -8.29 -4.43 -1.24
C GLY A 49 -9.26 -5.04 -0.26
N VAL A 50 -9.94 -4.19 0.49
CA VAL A 50 -11.08 -4.56 1.33
C VAL A 50 -12.34 -4.06 0.65
N PHE A 51 -13.27 -4.96 0.43
CA PHE A 51 -14.50 -4.69 -0.32
C PHE A 51 -15.74 -5.00 0.51
N GLU A 52 -16.77 -4.20 0.31
CA GLU A 52 -18.14 -4.52 0.68
C GLU A 52 -18.94 -4.57 -0.61
N ASP A 53 -19.42 -5.74 -0.98
CA ASP A 53 -19.95 -6.01 -2.31
C ASP A 53 -18.89 -5.63 -3.38
N ASP A 54 -19.22 -4.72 -4.30
CA ASP A 54 -18.28 -4.27 -5.32
C ASP A 54 -17.54 -2.99 -4.95
N ALA A 55 -17.82 -2.43 -3.77
CA ALA A 55 -17.22 -1.16 -3.34
C ALA A 55 -15.89 -1.40 -2.62
N CYS A 56 -14.83 -0.77 -3.10
CA CYS A 56 -13.53 -0.80 -2.45
C CYS A 56 -13.50 0.22 -1.31
N LEU A 57 -13.34 -0.25 -0.09
CA LEU A 57 -13.33 0.59 1.12
C LEU A 57 -11.92 0.98 1.52
N GLY A 58 -10.93 0.25 1.10
CA GLY A 58 -9.53 0.54 1.36
C GLY A 58 -8.64 -0.35 0.52
N ILE A 59 -7.42 0.09 0.29
CA ILE A 59 -6.48 -0.60 -0.58
C ILE A 59 -5.05 -0.34 -0.11
N THR A 60 -4.18 -1.29 -0.33
CA THR A 60 -2.75 -1.10 -0.15
C THR A 60 -1.98 -1.76 -1.28
N GLY A 61 -0.89 -1.13 -1.70
CA GLY A 61 0.11 -1.78 -2.52
C GLY A 61 1.05 -2.59 -1.63
N CYS A 62 1.68 -3.58 -2.23
CA CYS A 62 2.60 -4.46 -1.54
C CYS A 62 3.70 -4.91 -2.50
N TRP A 63 4.95 -4.65 -2.10
CA TRP A 63 6.14 -5.12 -2.83
C TRP A 63 6.78 -6.26 -2.05
N SER A 64 7.36 -7.22 -2.76
CA SER A 64 8.21 -8.23 -2.13
C SER A 64 9.59 -8.23 -2.77
N ALA A 65 10.62 -8.24 -1.93
CA ALA A 65 12.01 -8.24 -2.40
C ALA A 65 12.94 -8.72 -1.27
N THR A 66 14.24 -8.77 -1.57
CA THR A 66 15.26 -9.15 -0.60
C THR A 66 16.37 -8.10 -0.59
N LYS A 67 16.76 -7.67 0.61
CA LYS A 67 17.92 -6.79 0.84
C LYS A 67 18.87 -7.45 1.82
N LEU A 68 20.14 -7.08 1.76
CA LEU A 68 21.14 -7.72 2.61
C LEU A 68 20.84 -7.57 4.11
N TRP A 69 20.41 -6.37 4.55
CA TRP A 69 20.18 -6.15 5.98
C TRP A 69 18.82 -6.66 6.47
N THR A 70 17.79 -6.60 5.63
CA THR A 70 16.44 -7.05 6.03
C THR A 70 16.17 -8.51 5.72
N GLY A 71 16.92 -9.12 4.80
CA GLY A 71 16.50 -10.38 4.20
C GLY A 71 15.27 -10.16 3.32
N LYS A 72 14.46 -11.21 3.16
CA LYS A 72 13.21 -11.10 2.40
C LYS A 72 12.18 -10.27 3.18
N TYR A 73 11.54 -9.32 2.51
CA TYR A 73 10.59 -8.43 3.15
C TYR A 73 9.35 -8.19 2.28
N LEU A 74 8.26 -7.81 2.92
CA LEU A 74 7.13 -7.15 2.26
C LEU A 74 7.18 -5.66 2.59
N GLU A 75 6.91 -4.83 1.59
CA GLU A 75 6.81 -3.39 1.78
C GLU A 75 5.38 -2.94 1.54
N ILE A 76 4.81 -2.29 2.53
CA ILE A 76 3.51 -1.62 2.41
C ILE A 76 3.73 -0.31 1.66
N ASP A 77 2.93 -0.08 0.62
CA ASP A 77 2.98 1.13 -0.18
C ASP A 77 1.56 1.51 -0.60
N ASN A 78 1.31 2.78 -0.88
CA ASN A 78 0.01 3.24 -1.38
C ASN A 78 -1.16 2.82 -0.48
N PHE A 79 -0.98 2.95 0.83
CA PHE A 79 -1.98 2.53 1.82
C PHE A 79 -3.01 3.63 2.01
N VAL A 80 -4.26 3.34 1.70
CA VAL A 80 -5.34 4.32 1.78
C VAL A 80 -6.66 3.66 2.15
N VAL A 81 -7.41 4.30 3.05
CA VAL A 81 -8.77 3.92 3.41
C VAL A 81 -9.70 5.05 2.94
N ASN A 82 -10.82 4.67 2.32
CA ASN A 82 -11.83 5.63 1.92
C ASN A 82 -12.24 6.46 3.16
N PRO A 83 -12.15 7.79 3.10
CA PRO A 83 -12.44 8.64 4.26
C PRO A 83 -13.79 8.41 4.92
N GLU A 84 -14.80 8.01 4.16
CA GLU A 84 -16.14 7.71 4.68
C GLU A 84 -16.17 6.43 5.52
N HIS A 85 -15.15 5.60 5.42
CA HIS A 85 -15.09 4.31 6.10
C HIS A 85 -13.94 4.22 7.11
N ARG A 86 -13.31 5.34 7.45
CA ARG A 86 -12.27 5.39 8.48
C ARG A 86 -12.88 5.00 9.84
N SER A 87 -12.01 4.51 10.72
CA SER A 87 -12.38 4.04 12.08
C SER A 87 -13.34 2.85 12.10
N LYS A 88 -13.45 2.12 11.01
CA LYS A 88 -14.22 0.86 10.91
C LYS A 88 -13.34 -0.38 10.88
N GLY A 89 -12.05 -0.23 11.19
CA GLY A 89 -11.12 -1.35 11.21
C GLY A 89 -10.59 -1.79 9.85
N ILE A 90 -10.82 -1.03 8.78
CA ILE A 90 -10.37 -1.38 7.42
C ILE A 90 -8.84 -1.44 7.36
N GLY A 91 -8.17 -0.42 7.91
CA GLY A 91 -6.70 -0.38 7.95
C GLY A 91 -6.11 -1.56 8.69
N LYS A 92 -6.70 -1.95 9.81
CA LYS A 92 -6.25 -3.11 10.58
C LYS A 92 -6.44 -4.41 9.79
N LEU A 93 -7.56 -4.56 9.07
CA LEU A 93 -7.76 -5.73 8.20
C LEU A 93 -6.65 -5.84 7.17
N LEU A 94 -6.25 -4.72 6.55
CA LEU A 94 -5.17 -4.69 5.56
C LEU A 94 -3.83 -5.07 6.19
N THR A 95 -3.48 -4.47 7.33
CA THR A 95 -2.19 -4.77 7.99
C THR A 95 -2.14 -6.20 8.52
N ASP A 96 -3.23 -6.72 9.05
CA ASP A 96 -3.29 -8.12 9.51
C ASP A 96 -3.11 -9.09 8.34
N TYR A 97 -3.72 -8.79 7.20
CA TYR A 97 -3.57 -9.61 5.99
C TYR A 97 -2.11 -9.61 5.51
N ILE A 98 -1.48 -8.44 5.47
CA ILE A 98 -0.08 -8.33 5.07
C ILE A 98 0.84 -9.08 6.03
N GLU A 99 0.58 -9.00 7.32
CA GLU A 99 1.38 -9.71 8.31
C GLU A 99 1.31 -11.23 8.09
N GLN A 100 0.11 -11.76 7.88
CA GLN A 100 -0.05 -13.18 7.59
C GLN A 100 0.62 -13.57 6.28
N LYS A 101 0.48 -12.73 5.24
CA LYS A 101 1.14 -12.96 3.96
C LYS A 101 2.66 -12.97 4.09
N ALA A 102 3.22 -12.06 4.87
CA ALA A 102 4.67 -12.03 5.13
C ALA A 102 5.15 -13.30 5.82
N ILE A 103 4.38 -13.78 6.81
CA ILE A 103 4.69 -15.03 7.50
C ILE A 103 4.66 -16.21 6.51
N ASP A 104 3.61 -16.30 5.70
CA ASP A 104 3.45 -17.38 4.72
C ASP A 104 4.56 -17.38 3.66
N LEU A 105 5.06 -16.20 3.31
CA LEU A 105 6.17 -16.05 2.35
C LEU A 105 7.54 -16.17 3.01
N GLU A 106 7.58 -16.44 4.31
CA GLU A 106 8.83 -16.58 5.09
C GLU A 106 9.67 -15.28 5.07
N CYS A 107 9.01 -14.14 5.06
CA CYS A 107 9.68 -12.85 5.18
C CYS A 107 10.23 -12.64 6.58
N SER A 108 11.36 -11.93 6.67
CA SER A 108 11.96 -11.54 7.94
C SER A 108 11.35 -10.27 8.53
N SER A 109 10.76 -9.43 7.68
CA SER A 109 10.22 -8.15 8.12
C SER A 109 9.17 -7.61 7.15
N ILE A 110 8.40 -6.66 7.67
CA ILE A 110 7.49 -5.81 6.89
C ILE A 110 8.00 -4.40 7.07
N VAL A 111 8.14 -3.67 5.97
CA VAL A 111 8.68 -2.31 5.97
C VAL A 111 7.70 -1.35 5.31
N LEU A 112 7.80 -0.08 5.63
CA LEU A 112 7.02 0.98 4.99
C LEU A 112 7.70 2.32 5.21
N ASP A 113 7.32 3.29 4.38
CA ASP A 113 7.68 4.68 4.56
C ASP A 113 6.43 5.48 4.92
N ALA A 114 6.57 6.40 5.86
CA ALA A 114 5.51 7.35 6.20
C ALA A 114 6.14 8.74 6.25
N PHE A 115 5.42 9.74 5.72
CA PHE A 115 5.90 11.11 5.78
C PHE A 115 6.10 11.55 7.23
N THR A 116 7.17 12.30 7.48
CA THR A 116 7.53 12.75 8.83
C THR A 116 6.44 13.58 9.50
N GLY A 117 5.59 14.26 8.73
CA GLY A 117 4.49 15.07 9.25
C GLY A 117 3.17 14.33 9.39
N ASN A 118 3.08 13.07 8.97
CA ASN A 118 1.84 12.31 9.04
C ASN A 118 1.71 11.59 10.39
N PHE A 119 1.37 12.35 11.42
CA PHE A 119 1.32 11.84 12.80
C PHE A 119 0.24 10.77 13.00
N ALA A 120 -0.88 10.86 12.28
CA ALA A 120 -1.94 9.85 12.36
C ALA A 120 -1.44 8.49 11.85
N ALA A 121 -0.68 8.49 10.73
CA ALA A 121 -0.08 7.27 10.21
C ALA A 121 0.96 6.71 11.19
N HIS A 122 1.81 7.57 11.78
CA HIS A 122 2.79 7.13 12.78
C HIS A 122 2.10 6.42 13.93
N ARG A 123 1.04 7.02 14.48
CA ARG A 123 0.28 6.44 15.59
C ARG A 123 -0.31 5.10 15.21
N PHE A 124 -0.90 5.03 14.02
CA PHE A 124 -1.48 3.79 13.53
C PHE A 124 -0.43 2.68 13.46
N TYR A 125 0.72 2.95 12.81
CA TYR A 125 1.75 1.93 12.64
C TYR A 125 2.43 1.55 13.96
N TYR A 126 2.67 2.49 14.87
CA TYR A 126 3.13 2.14 16.21
C TYR A 126 2.18 1.18 16.91
N ASN A 127 0.88 1.41 16.77
CA ASN A 127 -0.13 0.54 17.38
C ASN A 127 -0.18 -0.85 16.74
N GLN A 128 0.30 -0.98 15.50
CA GLN A 128 0.41 -2.26 14.81
C GLN A 128 1.76 -2.96 15.05
N GLY A 129 2.63 -2.39 15.88
CA GLY A 129 3.90 -3.01 16.24
C GLY A 129 5.10 -2.57 15.40
N TYR A 130 4.94 -1.54 14.57
CA TYR A 130 6.05 -1.01 13.76
C TYR A 130 6.84 0.03 14.54
N GLY A 131 8.12 0.19 14.19
CA GLY A 131 8.95 1.25 14.73
C GLY A 131 9.97 1.73 13.69
N PRO A 132 10.41 2.99 13.75
CA PRO A 132 11.37 3.53 12.79
C PRO A 132 12.78 2.95 13.06
N LYS A 133 13.42 2.46 12.01
CA LYS A 133 14.77 1.89 12.08
C LYS A 133 15.81 2.73 11.35
N GLY A 134 15.36 3.69 10.52
CA GLY A 134 16.24 4.55 9.75
C GLY A 134 15.45 5.62 9.04
N PHE A 135 16.15 6.54 8.39
CA PHE A 135 15.52 7.59 7.60
C PHE A 135 15.62 7.27 6.11
N HIS A 136 14.57 7.58 5.38
CA HIS A 136 14.56 7.51 3.93
C HIS A 136 14.98 8.89 3.39
N PHE A 137 16.19 8.99 2.83
CA PHE A 137 16.70 10.25 2.27
C PHE A 137 16.33 10.32 0.80
N VAL A 138 15.75 11.44 0.37
CA VAL A 138 15.29 11.64 -1.01
C VAL A 138 15.93 12.89 -1.58
N LYS A 139 16.53 12.79 -2.77
CA LYS A 139 16.96 13.92 -3.58
C LYS A 139 16.14 13.93 -4.84
N ILE A 140 15.23 14.89 -4.98
CA ILE A 140 14.34 14.96 -6.14
C ILE A 140 15.13 15.50 -7.33
N LEU A 141 15.13 14.75 -8.43
CA LEU A 141 15.80 15.13 -9.66
C LEU A 141 14.85 15.81 -10.65
N ASP A 142 13.59 15.43 -10.65
CA ASP A 142 12.57 15.98 -11.54
C ASP A 142 11.18 15.83 -10.89
N GLU A 143 10.66 16.93 -10.39
CA GLU A 143 9.36 16.95 -9.71
C GLU A 143 8.20 16.53 -10.63
N ASN A 144 8.34 16.78 -11.94
CA ASN A 144 7.27 16.47 -12.90
C ASN A 144 7.07 14.97 -13.10
N LYS A 145 8.03 14.16 -12.70
CA LYS A 145 7.95 12.70 -12.78
C LYS A 145 7.33 12.06 -11.56
N LEU A 146 7.15 12.82 -10.49
CA LEU A 146 6.53 12.31 -9.26
C LEU A 146 5.01 12.27 -9.41
N THR A 147 4.38 11.37 -8.65
CA THR A 147 2.92 11.34 -8.51
C THR A 147 2.51 12.24 -7.36
N GLN A 148 1.61 13.17 -7.63
CA GLN A 148 1.11 14.12 -6.64
C GLN A 148 -0.38 13.95 -6.40
#